data_4bfd7cb13e9eb8c7666e20fa47c67a67
#
_entry.id   4bfd7cb13e9eb8c7666e20fa47c67a67
#
_cell.length_a   1.000
_cell.length_b   1.000
_cell.length_c   1.000
_cell.angle_alpha   90.00
_cell.angle_beta   90.00
_cell.angle_gamma   90.00
#
_symmetry.space_group_name_H-M   'P 1'
#
loop_
_entity.id
_entity.type
_entity.pdbx_description
1 polymer ?
#
loop_
_entity_poly.entity_id
_entity_poly.type
_entity_poly.pdbx_seq_one_letter_code
_entity_poly.pdbx_strand_id
1 'polypeptide(L)'
;MKIKDKITVLVAGASGATGRLLVEQLLDYGQHVKIIVRSKNNLPESIKSNRNVTIIQASILDLSVAELNEYVKGCNAIASCLGHNMSFQGIFGKPRKLVTDATKRLCSAINEGEPKSTVKYILMNTVGNRNRDLPEKISFSEKCIIWLLRLLLPPHFDNEEAADFLRTKIGQNDNTIKWVVVRPSSLIDEEDVSEYKTHPSPTRSAIFNDGKVSRVNVAAFMNKLITDQNLWEKWKGQMPVIYNKEK
;
A
#
# COMPACT_ATOMS: atom_id res chain seq x y z
N MET A 1 -5.96 -16.47 -25.32
CA MET A 1 -5.65 -15.94 -23.97
C MET A 1 -4.13 -15.71 -23.91
N LYS A 2 -3.64 -14.46 -23.96
CA LYS A 2 -2.20 -14.20 -23.80
C LYS A 2 -1.80 -14.63 -22.39
N ILE A 3 -0.87 -15.57 -22.29
CA ILE A 3 -0.21 -15.91 -21.02
C ILE A 3 0.44 -14.61 -20.55
N LYS A 4 -0.14 -13.95 -19.53
CA LYS A 4 0.52 -12.82 -18.89
C LYS A 4 1.79 -13.36 -18.25
N ASP A 5 2.90 -12.70 -18.49
CA ASP A 5 4.17 -13.06 -17.85
C ASP A 5 3.97 -13.13 -16.34
N LYS A 6 4.44 -14.24 -15.77
CA LYS A 6 4.32 -14.49 -14.33
C LYS A 6 5.29 -13.56 -13.61
N ILE A 7 4.75 -12.67 -12.77
CA ILE A 7 5.52 -11.71 -12.00
C ILE A 7 5.64 -12.13 -10.53
N THR A 8 6.67 -11.65 -9.88
CA THR A 8 6.87 -11.84 -8.44
C THR A 8 6.55 -10.55 -7.71
N VAL A 9 5.67 -10.63 -6.70
CA VAL A 9 5.22 -9.49 -5.90
C VAL A 9 5.53 -9.75 -4.43
N LEU A 10 6.19 -8.79 -3.77
CA LEU A 10 6.33 -8.82 -2.32
C LEU A 10 5.20 -8.01 -1.67
N VAL A 11 4.50 -8.61 -0.72
CA VAL A 11 3.42 -7.94 0.04
C VAL A 11 3.81 -7.84 1.51
N ALA A 12 4.00 -6.62 1.99
CA ALA A 12 4.14 -6.30 3.40
C ALA A 12 2.76 -5.98 4.00
N GLY A 13 2.47 -6.53 5.19
CA GLY A 13 1.13 -6.40 5.80
C GLY A 13 0.12 -7.42 5.27
N ALA A 14 0.57 -8.55 4.72
CA ALA A 14 -0.25 -9.63 4.15
C ALA A 14 -1.21 -10.30 5.15
N SER A 15 -0.96 -10.22 6.46
CA SER A 15 -1.89 -10.73 7.48
C SER A 15 -3.00 -9.73 7.87
N GLY A 16 -2.93 -8.49 7.38
CA GLY A 16 -3.98 -7.49 7.57
C GLY A 16 -5.16 -7.70 6.62
N ALA A 17 -6.32 -7.11 6.93
CA ALA A 17 -7.57 -7.35 6.19
C ALA A 17 -7.45 -7.05 4.68
N THR A 18 -6.89 -5.90 4.29
CA THR A 18 -6.71 -5.57 2.86
C THR A 18 -5.53 -6.32 2.23
N GLY A 19 -4.41 -6.45 2.97
CA GLY A 19 -3.22 -7.13 2.44
C GLY A 19 -3.47 -8.61 2.15
N ARG A 20 -4.28 -9.29 2.97
CA ARG A 20 -4.72 -10.67 2.72
C ARG A 20 -5.52 -10.79 1.43
N LEU A 21 -6.51 -9.94 1.22
CA LEU A 21 -7.32 -9.91 0.00
C LEU A 21 -6.46 -9.63 -1.25
N LEU A 22 -5.45 -8.76 -1.13
CA LEU A 22 -4.49 -8.53 -2.22
C LEU A 22 -3.68 -9.79 -2.55
N VAL A 23 -3.19 -10.50 -1.52
CA VAL A 23 -2.46 -11.77 -1.72
C VAL A 23 -3.35 -12.79 -2.42
N GLU A 24 -4.58 -13.00 -1.95
CA GLU A 24 -5.55 -13.93 -2.56
C GLU A 24 -5.79 -13.59 -4.03
N GLN A 25 -6.10 -12.35 -4.35
CA GLN A 25 -6.31 -11.90 -5.73
C GLN A 25 -5.06 -12.06 -6.62
N LEU A 26 -3.86 -11.77 -6.12
CA LEU A 26 -2.62 -11.99 -6.88
C LEU A 26 -2.41 -13.47 -7.20
N LEU A 27 -2.73 -14.35 -6.24
CA LEU A 27 -2.64 -15.80 -6.43
C LEU A 27 -3.67 -16.31 -7.45
N ASP A 28 -4.88 -15.78 -7.43
CA ASP A 28 -5.93 -16.10 -8.42
C ASP A 28 -5.53 -15.69 -9.84
N TYR A 29 -4.73 -14.60 -9.96
CA TYR A 29 -4.10 -14.19 -11.22
C TYR A 29 -2.84 -15.00 -11.57
N GLY A 30 -2.49 -16.04 -10.78
CA GLY A 30 -1.38 -16.95 -11.02
C GLY A 30 0.00 -16.34 -10.73
N GLN A 31 0.08 -15.24 -9.98
CA GLN A 31 1.33 -14.57 -9.66
C GLN A 31 2.12 -15.30 -8.56
N HIS A 32 3.43 -15.07 -8.50
CA HIS A 32 4.23 -15.45 -7.34
C HIS A 32 4.16 -14.35 -6.27
N VAL A 33 3.88 -14.75 -5.04
CA VAL A 33 3.75 -13.79 -3.94
C VAL A 33 4.73 -14.13 -2.82
N LYS A 34 5.62 -13.20 -2.50
CA LYS A 34 6.42 -13.23 -1.28
C LYS A 34 5.69 -12.41 -0.23
N ILE A 35 5.54 -12.92 0.98
CA ILE A 35 4.89 -12.18 2.07
C ILE A 35 5.82 -12.09 3.28
N ILE A 36 5.87 -10.90 3.91
CA ILE A 36 6.56 -10.70 5.20
C ILE A 36 5.49 -10.56 6.27
N VAL A 37 5.47 -11.48 7.22
CA VAL A 37 4.50 -11.53 8.32
C VAL A 37 5.18 -11.84 9.65
N ARG A 38 4.73 -11.22 10.74
CA ARG A 38 5.24 -11.48 12.08
C ARG A 38 4.89 -12.87 12.60
N SER A 39 3.74 -13.40 12.19
CA SER A 39 3.26 -14.73 12.56
C SER A 39 2.46 -15.33 11.41
N LYS A 40 2.66 -16.62 11.16
CA LYS A 40 1.88 -17.41 10.18
C LYS A 40 0.48 -17.76 10.68
N ASN A 41 0.23 -17.67 11.99
CA ASN A 41 -1.03 -18.12 12.60
C ASN A 41 -2.25 -17.37 12.08
N ASN A 42 -2.07 -16.10 11.69
CA ASN A 42 -3.15 -15.25 11.21
C ASN A 42 -3.37 -15.35 9.68
N LEU A 43 -2.67 -16.26 9.01
CA LEU A 43 -2.86 -16.50 7.58
C LEU A 43 -3.86 -17.64 7.35
N PRO A 44 -4.80 -17.51 6.38
CA PRO A 44 -5.66 -18.62 5.99
C PRO A 44 -4.85 -19.78 5.40
N GLU A 45 -5.40 -20.98 5.51
CA GLU A 45 -4.75 -22.20 4.99
C GLU A 45 -4.55 -22.13 3.47
N SER A 46 -5.48 -21.52 2.75
CA SER A 46 -5.39 -21.26 1.32
C SER A 46 -4.12 -20.51 0.89
N ILE A 47 -3.61 -19.61 1.75
CA ILE A 47 -2.35 -18.90 1.52
C ILE A 47 -1.15 -19.74 1.96
N LYS A 48 -1.24 -20.39 3.14
CA LYS A 48 -0.12 -21.16 3.71
C LYS A 48 0.30 -22.33 2.83
N SER A 49 -0.68 -23.04 2.25
CA SER A 49 -0.45 -24.23 1.42
C SER A 49 -0.23 -23.92 -0.06
N ASN A 50 -0.34 -22.66 -0.48
CA ASN A 50 -0.24 -22.30 -1.89
C ASN A 50 1.22 -22.34 -2.38
N ARG A 51 1.50 -23.14 -3.42
CA ARG A 51 2.84 -23.30 -4.01
C ARG A 51 3.43 -22.03 -4.62
N ASN A 52 2.60 -21.01 -4.88
CA ASN A 52 3.05 -19.73 -5.41
C ASN A 52 3.31 -18.70 -4.31
N VAL A 53 3.28 -19.10 -3.03
CA VAL A 53 3.57 -18.23 -1.89
C VAL A 53 4.92 -18.58 -1.27
N THR A 54 5.71 -17.56 -1.01
CA THR A 54 6.90 -17.64 -0.15
C THR A 54 6.63 -16.84 1.12
N ILE A 55 6.61 -17.53 2.27
CA ILE A 55 6.32 -16.90 3.56
C ILE A 55 7.62 -16.61 4.30
N ILE A 56 7.89 -15.33 4.54
CA ILE A 56 8.99 -14.81 5.34
C ILE A 56 8.42 -14.43 6.71
N GLN A 57 8.75 -15.20 7.73
CA GLN A 57 8.29 -14.91 9.09
C GLN A 57 9.29 -14.02 9.80
N ALA A 58 9.03 -12.72 9.77
CA ALA A 58 9.85 -11.70 10.41
C ALA A 58 9.02 -10.43 10.69
N SER A 59 9.51 -9.60 11.61
CA SER A 59 9.10 -8.20 11.69
C SER A 59 9.93 -7.41 10.67
N ILE A 60 9.27 -6.67 9.78
CA ILE A 60 9.95 -5.94 8.70
C ILE A 60 10.96 -4.91 9.22
N LEU A 61 10.75 -4.37 10.42
CA LEU A 61 11.65 -3.41 11.03
C LEU A 61 12.86 -4.06 11.72
N ASP A 62 12.81 -5.37 12.00
CA ASP A 62 13.90 -6.10 12.63
C ASP A 62 14.89 -6.67 11.59
N LEU A 63 14.45 -6.77 10.32
CA LEU A 63 15.31 -7.20 9.21
C LEU A 63 16.34 -6.13 8.87
N SER A 64 17.58 -6.53 8.65
CA SER A 64 18.60 -5.67 8.06
C SER A 64 18.26 -5.31 6.60
N VAL A 65 18.89 -4.27 6.05
CA VAL A 65 18.70 -3.90 4.64
C VAL A 65 19.20 -5.03 3.73
N ALA A 66 20.29 -5.71 4.10
CA ALA A 66 20.82 -6.85 3.34
C ALA A 66 19.85 -8.03 3.29
N GLU A 67 19.19 -8.38 4.41
CA GLU A 67 18.16 -9.42 4.43
C GLU A 67 16.94 -9.00 3.59
N LEU A 68 16.49 -7.75 3.69
CA LEU A 68 15.42 -7.22 2.86
C LEU A 68 15.78 -7.25 1.38
N ASN A 69 17.04 -6.97 1.02
CA ASN A 69 17.55 -7.04 -0.35
C ASN A 69 17.34 -8.45 -0.92
N GLU A 70 17.71 -9.50 -0.19
CA GLU A 70 17.49 -10.88 -0.64
C GLU A 70 15.99 -11.19 -0.84
N TYR A 71 15.10 -10.62 -0.03
CA TYR A 71 13.67 -10.84 -0.18
C TYR A 71 13.06 -10.04 -1.34
N VAL A 72 13.51 -8.81 -1.59
CA VAL A 72 13.02 -8.01 -2.73
C VAL A 72 13.64 -8.42 -4.07
N LYS A 73 14.74 -9.15 -4.04
CA LYS A 73 15.43 -9.63 -5.24
C LYS A 73 14.50 -10.41 -6.17
N GLY A 74 14.48 -9.99 -7.43
CA GLY A 74 13.62 -10.58 -8.46
C GLY A 74 12.14 -10.21 -8.35
N CYS A 75 11.75 -9.31 -7.44
CA CYS A 75 10.39 -8.79 -7.39
C CYS A 75 10.17 -7.73 -8.48
N ASN A 76 9.07 -7.85 -9.20
CA ASN A 76 8.60 -6.85 -10.17
C ASN A 76 7.81 -5.73 -9.49
N ALA A 77 7.18 -6.05 -8.35
CA ALA A 77 6.41 -5.09 -7.57
C ALA A 77 6.53 -5.37 -6.07
N ILE A 78 6.38 -4.30 -5.28
CA ILE A 78 6.25 -4.35 -3.84
C ILE A 78 4.96 -3.62 -3.46
N ALA A 79 4.09 -4.28 -2.70
CA ALA A 79 2.88 -3.69 -2.15
C ALA A 79 2.98 -3.60 -0.63
N SER A 80 2.84 -2.40 -0.08
CA SER A 80 2.80 -2.18 1.36
C SER A 80 1.36 -1.90 1.79
N CYS A 81 0.77 -2.85 2.50
CA CYS A 81 -0.51 -2.74 3.18
C CYS A 81 -0.32 -2.65 4.71
N LEU A 82 0.84 -2.16 5.13
CA LEU A 82 1.13 -1.95 6.54
C LEU A 82 0.29 -0.79 7.08
N GLY A 83 -0.13 -0.94 8.33
CA GLY A 83 -0.86 0.08 9.06
C GLY A 83 -0.82 -0.23 10.55
N HIS A 84 -1.21 0.75 11.34
CA HIS A 84 -1.32 0.59 12.79
C HIS A 84 -2.65 -0.05 13.16
N ASN A 85 -2.64 -0.94 14.14
CA ASN A 85 -3.87 -1.46 14.72
C ASN A 85 -4.62 -0.34 15.45
N MET A 86 -5.95 -0.33 15.39
CA MET A 86 -6.81 0.67 16.05
C MET A 86 -6.96 0.43 17.57
N SER A 87 -6.05 -0.31 18.19
CA SER A 87 -5.93 -0.44 19.63
C SER A 87 -5.10 0.70 20.22
N PHE A 88 -5.28 0.99 21.50
CA PHE A 88 -4.47 2.00 22.20
C PHE A 88 -2.97 1.77 22.04
N GLN A 89 -2.53 0.52 22.16
CA GLN A 89 -1.13 0.14 21.96
C GLN A 89 -0.70 0.27 20.48
N GLY A 90 -1.59 0.03 19.53
CA GLY A 90 -1.30 0.20 18.10
C GLY A 90 -1.20 1.67 17.69
N ILE A 91 -1.93 2.56 18.37
CA ILE A 91 -1.93 4.00 18.08
C ILE A 91 -0.75 4.70 18.78
N PHE A 92 -0.51 4.42 20.06
CA PHE A 92 0.46 5.13 20.89
C PHE A 92 1.71 4.33 21.24
N GLY A 93 1.71 3.02 20.98
CA GLY A 93 2.84 2.13 21.23
C GLY A 93 3.93 2.21 20.17
N LYS A 94 4.98 1.41 20.34
CA LYS A 94 6.05 1.27 19.35
C LYS A 94 5.72 0.10 18.39
N PRO A 95 6.15 0.19 17.12
CA PRO A 95 6.84 1.32 16.46
C PRO A 95 5.86 2.43 16.05
N ARG A 96 6.20 3.70 16.28
CA ARG A 96 5.37 4.86 15.92
C ARG A 96 5.42 5.23 14.45
N LYS A 97 6.49 4.80 13.76
CA LYS A 97 6.75 5.09 12.33
C LYS A 97 6.84 3.80 11.51
N LEU A 98 5.92 2.86 11.76
CA LEU A 98 5.91 1.55 11.11
C LEU A 98 5.87 1.68 9.57
N VAL A 99 4.95 2.48 9.04
CA VAL A 99 4.72 2.61 7.59
C VAL A 99 5.88 3.33 6.93
N THR A 100 6.33 4.43 7.53
CA THR A 100 7.47 5.23 7.04
C THR A 100 8.77 4.43 7.05
N ASP A 101 9.10 3.79 8.18
CA ASP A 101 10.36 3.09 8.32
C ASP A 101 10.41 1.84 7.43
N ALA A 102 9.29 1.10 7.33
CA ALA A 102 9.18 -0.01 6.40
C ALA A 102 9.32 0.44 4.93
N THR A 103 8.68 1.56 4.56
CA THR A 103 8.79 2.12 3.20
C THR A 103 10.23 2.50 2.88
N LYS A 104 10.91 3.21 3.78
CA LYS A 104 12.32 3.59 3.61
C LYS A 104 13.23 2.38 3.46
N ARG A 105 13.09 1.38 4.34
CA ARG A 105 13.90 0.15 4.32
C ARG A 105 13.70 -0.67 3.04
N LEU A 106 12.45 -0.83 2.60
CA LEU A 106 12.15 -1.52 1.35
C LEU A 106 12.72 -0.79 0.13
N CYS A 107 12.59 0.53 0.07
CA CYS A 107 13.18 1.33 -1.01
C CYS A 107 14.72 1.26 -1.00
N SER A 108 15.36 1.33 0.18
CA SER A 108 16.83 1.14 0.28
C SER A 108 17.24 -0.25 -0.20
N ALA A 109 16.52 -1.30 0.22
CA ALA A 109 16.80 -2.67 -0.20
C ALA A 109 16.65 -2.87 -1.73
N ILE A 110 15.66 -2.23 -2.35
CA ILE A 110 15.51 -2.26 -3.82
C ILE A 110 16.73 -1.60 -4.48
N ASN A 111 17.13 -0.40 -4.03
CA ASN A 111 18.22 0.36 -4.63
C ASN A 111 19.57 -0.35 -4.46
N GLU A 112 19.84 -0.93 -3.28
CA GLU A 112 21.05 -1.72 -3.03
C GLU A 112 21.10 -3.00 -3.87
N GLY A 113 19.94 -3.53 -4.27
CA GLY A 113 19.85 -4.74 -5.10
C GLY A 113 20.08 -4.53 -6.59
N GLU A 114 20.21 -3.28 -7.05
CA GLU A 114 20.45 -2.93 -8.45
C GLU A 114 19.55 -3.74 -9.41
N PRO A 115 18.21 -3.65 -9.30
CA PRO A 115 17.32 -4.49 -10.08
C PRO A 115 17.47 -4.20 -11.57
N LYS A 116 17.40 -5.26 -12.41
CA LYS A 116 17.53 -5.17 -13.87
C LYS A 116 16.39 -4.40 -14.54
N SER A 117 15.29 -4.19 -13.85
CA SER A 117 14.12 -3.45 -14.32
C SER A 117 13.52 -2.64 -13.19
N THR A 118 12.82 -1.59 -13.54
CA THR A 118 12.11 -0.74 -12.57
C THR A 118 11.12 -1.54 -11.74
N VAL A 119 11.18 -1.38 -10.41
CA VAL A 119 10.28 -2.02 -9.45
C VAL A 119 9.09 -1.09 -9.18
N LYS A 120 7.88 -1.62 -9.28
CA LYS A 120 6.65 -0.92 -8.90
C LYS A 120 6.50 -0.93 -7.38
N TYR A 121 6.40 0.23 -6.74
CA TYR A 121 6.12 0.35 -5.31
C TYR A 121 4.69 0.87 -5.09
N ILE A 122 3.82 0.09 -4.51
CA ILE A 122 2.44 0.46 -4.24
C ILE A 122 2.23 0.58 -2.73
N LEU A 123 1.98 1.79 -2.26
CA LEU A 123 1.70 2.08 -0.86
C LEU A 123 0.21 2.26 -0.64
N MET A 124 -0.41 1.45 0.20
CA MET A 124 -1.73 1.71 0.74
C MET A 124 -1.63 2.79 1.83
N ASN A 125 -2.45 3.80 1.73
CA ASN A 125 -2.46 4.96 2.63
C ASN A 125 -3.91 5.30 3.04
N THR A 126 -4.31 6.57 3.06
CA THR A 126 -5.67 7.04 3.40
C THR A 126 -6.01 8.32 2.64
N VAL A 127 -7.28 8.53 2.35
CA VAL A 127 -7.80 9.78 1.77
C VAL A 127 -7.49 11.01 2.64
N GLY A 128 -7.35 10.81 3.96
CA GLY A 128 -6.94 11.87 4.90
C GLY A 128 -5.53 12.41 4.65
N ASN A 129 -4.68 11.67 3.94
CA ASN A 129 -3.38 12.15 3.54
C ASN A 129 -3.47 12.97 2.25
N ARG A 130 -3.13 14.25 2.35
CA ARG A 130 -3.21 15.19 1.25
C ARG A 130 -2.06 15.01 0.26
N ASN A 131 -2.39 15.02 -1.04
CA ASN A 131 -1.36 15.16 -2.09
C ASN A 131 -0.94 16.64 -2.21
N ARG A 132 0.30 16.92 -1.82
CA ARG A 132 0.84 18.30 -1.82
C ARG A 132 1.29 18.78 -3.21
N ASP A 133 1.33 17.90 -4.20
CA ASP A 133 1.68 18.24 -5.59
C ASP A 133 0.44 18.71 -6.38
N LEU A 134 -0.76 18.57 -5.79
CA LEU A 134 -2.01 18.99 -6.40
C LEU A 134 -2.72 20.06 -5.54
N PRO A 135 -3.46 20.99 -6.15
CA PRO A 135 -4.25 22.01 -5.45
C PRO A 135 -5.53 21.40 -4.85
N GLU A 136 -5.39 20.40 -3.97
CA GLU A 136 -6.54 19.78 -3.31
C GLU A 136 -7.28 20.81 -2.43
N LYS A 137 -8.56 21.00 -2.74
CA LYS A 137 -9.42 21.93 -2.00
C LYS A 137 -9.80 21.31 -0.66
N ILE A 138 -9.46 21.97 0.43
CA ILE A 138 -9.89 21.62 1.79
C ILE A 138 -10.40 22.87 2.49
N SER A 139 -11.47 22.73 3.26
CA SER A 139 -12.03 23.84 4.06
C SER A 139 -11.08 24.22 5.21
N PHE A 140 -11.29 25.39 5.77
CA PHE A 140 -10.51 25.83 6.94
C PHE A 140 -10.72 24.89 8.14
N SER A 141 -11.95 24.45 8.39
CA SER A 141 -12.28 23.49 9.44
C SER A 141 -11.57 22.15 9.25
N GLU A 142 -11.51 21.62 8.03
CA GLU A 142 -10.74 20.41 7.75
C GLU A 142 -9.24 20.60 8.01
N LYS A 143 -8.67 21.77 7.66
CA LYS A 143 -7.27 22.08 7.98
C LYS A 143 -6.99 22.00 9.47
N CYS A 144 -7.87 22.59 10.29
CA CYS A 144 -7.73 22.56 11.74
C CYS A 144 -7.81 21.14 12.29
N ILE A 145 -8.77 20.33 11.79
CA ILE A 145 -8.93 18.94 12.23
C ILE A 145 -7.70 18.10 11.80
N ILE A 146 -7.24 18.22 10.56
CA ILE A 146 -6.06 17.49 10.09
C ILE A 146 -4.83 17.88 10.92
N TRP A 147 -4.65 19.16 11.25
CA TRP A 147 -3.58 19.62 12.12
C TRP A 147 -3.66 18.96 13.51
N LEU A 148 -4.85 18.89 14.08
CA LEU A 148 -5.09 18.22 15.36
C LEU A 148 -4.81 16.70 15.28
N LEU A 149 -5.26 16.05 14.20
CA LEU A 149 -4.98 14.63 13.96
C LEU A 149 -3.47 14.35 13.86
N ARG A 150 -2.69 15.22 13.21
CA ARG A 150 -1.22 15.12 13.17
C ARG A 150 -0.60 15.17 14.55
N LEU A 151 -1.14 15.99 15.43
CA LEU A 151 -0.63 16.15 16.80
C LEU A 151 -1.03 14.97 17.70
N LEU A 152 -2.26 14.48 17.57
CA LEU A 152 -2.85 13.52 18.49
C LEU A 152 -2.79 12.07 18.02
N LEU A 153 -2.67 11.83 16.71
CA LEU A 153 -2.69 10.49 16.13
C LEU A 153 -1.38 10.17 15.37
N PRO A 154 -0.38 9.58 16.05
CA PRO A 154 0.86 9.15 15.41
C PRO A 154 0.69 8.35 14.12
N PRO A 155 -0.29 7.43 13.97
CA PRO A 155 -0.55 6.73 12.71
C PRO A 155 -0.87 7.64 11.51
N HIS A 156 -1.57 8.76 11.75
CA HIS A 156 -1.88 9.71 10.68
C HIS A 156 -0.60 10.39 10.16
N PHE A 157 0.25 10.84 11.08
CA PHE A 157 1.53 11.45 10.74
C PHE A 157 2.47 10.45 10.05
N ASP A 158 2.53 9.20 10.52
CA ASP A 158 3.33 8.14 9.90
C ASP A 158 2.91 7.88 8.43
N ASN A 159 1.61 7.83 8.16
CA ASN A 159 1.09 7.69 6.79
C ASN A 159 1.48 8.89 5.90
N GLU A 160 1.44 10.11 6.43
CA GLU A 160 1.87 11.30 5.68
C GLU A 160 3.37 11.26 5.38
N GLU A 161 4.22 10.95 6.35
CA GLU A 161 5.67 10.85 6.17
C GLU A 161 6.05 9.78 5.13
N ALA A 162 5.38 8.62 5.15
CA ALA A 162 5.63 7.55 4.18
C ALA A 162 5.33 7.99 2.74
N ALA A 163 4.20 8.66 2.52
CA ALA A 163 3.84 9.18 1.21
C ALA A 163 4.76 10.33 0.78
N ASP A 164 5.10 11.24 1.69
CA ASP A 164 6.02 12.34 1.42
C ASP A 164 7.43 11.83 1.07
N PHE A 165 7.89 10.74 1.70
CA PHE A 165 9.15 10.11 1.34
C PHE A 165 9.15 9.62 -0.12
N LEU A 166 8.10 8.92 -0.56
CA LEU A 166 7.99 8.48 -1.95
C LEU A 166 7.93 9.66 -2.91
N ARG A 167 7.13 10.66 -2.58
CA ARG A 167 6.93 11.87 -3.40
C ARG A 167 8.20 12.71 -3.53
N THR A 168 8.97 12.90 -2.45
CA THR A 168 10.06 13.88 -2.40
C THR A 168 11.46 13.27 -2.46
N LYS A 169 11.65 12.04 -1.99
CA LYS A 169 12.97 11.39 -1.94
C LYS A 169 13.15 10.42 -3.09
N ILE A 170 12.16 9.58 -3.38
CA ILE A 170 12.15 8.76 -4.59
C ILE A 170 11.81 9.65 -5.80
N GLY A 171 10.80 10.51 -5.66
CA GLY A 171 10.41 11.47 -6.68
C GLY A 171 9.83 10.83 -7.94
N GLN A 172 9.82 11.61 -9.02
CA GLN A 172 9.25 11.18 -10.32
C GLN A 172 10.30 10.56 -11.25
N ASN A 173 11.58 10.90 -11.06
CA ASN A 173 12.65 10.59 -12.01
C ASN A 173 13.54 9.41 -11.58
N ASP A 174 13.28 8.77 -10.43
CA ASP A 174 14.02 7.58 -10.02
C ASP A 174 13.91 6.48 -11.08
N ASN A 175 15.04 5.89 -11.47
CA ASN A 175 15.09 4.87 -12.54
C ASN A 175 14.86 3.46 -12.00
N THR A 176 14.99 3.27 -10.70
CA THR A 176 14.92 1.96 -10.03
C THR A 176 13.53 1.70 -9.47
N ILE A 177 12.92 2.73 -8.89
CA ILE A 177 11.62 2.64 -8.22
C ILE A 177 10.64 3.62 -8.87
N LYS A 178 9.47 3.13 -9.26
CA LYS A 178 8.31 3.95 -9.57
C LYS A 178 7.21 3.60 -8.58
N TRP A 179 6.44 4.60 -8.15
CA TRP A 179 5.53 4.43 -7.04
C TRP A 179 4.10 4.89 -7.34
N VAL A 180 3.16 4.35 -6.59
CA VAL A 180 1.76 4.83 -6.48
C VAL A 180 1.37 4.78 -5.01
N VAL A 181 0.73 5.84 -4.50
CA VAL A 181 0.13 5.89 -3.18
C VAL A 181 -1.38 5.77 -3.31
N VAL A 182 -1.95 4.63 -2.99
CA VAL A 182 -3.39 4.40 -3.02
C VAL A 182 -4.03 4.99 -1.76
N ARG A 183 -4.99 5.89 -1.93
CA ARG A 183 -5.68 6.58 -0.84
C ARG A 183 -7.15 6.15 -0.75
N PRO A 184 -7.46 5.05 -0.07
CA PRO A 184 -8.85 4.66 0.17
C PRO A 184 -9.58 5.65 1.08
N SER A 185 -10.89 5.79 0.85
CA SER A 185 -11.84 6.41 1.77
C SER A 185 -12.12 5.48 2.96
N SER A 186 -13.19 5.70 3.73
CA SER A 186 -13.56 4.82 4.83
C SER A 186 -13.73 3.39 4.38
N LEU A 187 -12.96 2.49 5.01
CA LEU A 187 -12.89 1.07 4.65
C LEU A 187 -14.08 0.30 5.20
N ILE A 188 -14.79 -0.41 4.32
CA ILE A 188 -15.83 -1.36 4.68
C ILE A 188 -15.46 -2.77 4.21
N ASP A 189 -16.15 -3.78 4.74
CA ASP A 189 -16.00 -5.16 4.31
C ASP A 189 -17.13 -5.52 3.35
N GLU A 190 -16.78 -6.06 2.20
CA GLU A 190 -17.66 -6.68 1.20
C GLU A 190 -17.00 -7.97 0.74
N GLU A 191 -17.80 -8.95 0.32
CA GLU A 191 -17.31 -10.26 -0.12
C GLU A 191 -16.71 -10.18 -1.53
N ASP A 192 -17.42 -9.51 -2.44
CA ASP A 192 -17.07 -9.46 -3.85
C ASP A 192 -16.55 -8.09 -4.29
N VAL A 193 -15.74 -8.10 -5.35
CA VAL A 193 -15.31 -6.88 -6.04
C VAL A 193 -16.52 -6.26 -6.72
N SER A 194 -16.81 -5.02 -6.35
CA SER A 194 -17.87 -4.21 -6.93
C SER A 194 -17.32 -3.09 -7.80
N GLU A 195 -18.19 -2.28 -8.40
CA GLU A 195 -17.74 -1.11 -9.15
C GLU A 195 -17.15 -0.04 -8.23
N TYR A 196 -16.00 0.48 -8.59
CA TYR A 196 -15.32 1.57 -7.89
C TYR A 196 -14.79 2.64 -8.85
N LYS A 197 -14.58 3.83 -8.32
CA LYS A 197 -14.01 4.96 -9.05
C LYS A 197 -12.70 5.41 -8.42
N THR A 198 -11.78 5.83 -9.27
CA THR A 198 -10.49 6.39 -8.84
C THR A 198 -10.33 7.81 -9.36
N HIS A 199 -9.83 8.70 -8.51
CA HIS A 199 -9.67 10.12 -8.80
C HIS A 199 -8.26 10.58 -8.40
N PRO A 200 -7.67 11.58 -9.07
CA PRO A 200 -6.36 12.14 -8.68
C PRO A 200 -6.42 12.88 -7.34
N SER A 201 -7.57 13.42 -6.99
CA SER A 201 -7.83 14.17 -5.76
C SER A 201 -9.15 13.75 -5.13
N PRO A 202 -9.36 13.97 -3.81
CA PRO A 202 -10.65 13.74 -3.18
C PRO A 202 -11.76 14.53 -3.88
N THR A 203 -12.87 13.85 -4.14
CA THR A 203 -14.08 14.46 -4.73
C THR A 203 -15.06 14.95 -3.67
N ARG A 204 -14.78 14.65 -2.42
CA ARG A 204 -15.56 14.99 -1.23
C ARG A 204 -14.66 15.20 -0.02
N SER A 205 -15.19 15.76 1.05
CA SER A 205 -14.45 15.99 2.28
C SER A 205 -13.96 14.67 2.88
N ALA A 206 -12.66 14.60 3.17
CA ALA A 206 -12.05 13.43 3.83
C ALA A 206 -12.45 13.30 5.32
N ILE A 207 -13.04 14.33 5.92
CA ILE A 207 -13.41 14.39 7.34
C ILE A 207 -14.92 14.33 7.54
N PHE A 208 -15.68 15.11 6.77
CA PHE A 208 -17.12 15.29 6.99
C PHE A 208 -17.99 14.42 6.09
N ASN A 209 -17.45 13.95 4.96
CA ASN A 209 -18.14 13.11 3.98
C ASN A 209 -17.10 12.34 3.14
N ASP A 210 -16.36 11.46 3.77
CA ASP A 210 -15.22 10.76 3.14
C ASP A 210 -15.63 9.65 2.15
N GLY A 211 -16.91 9.27 2.15
CA GLY A 211 -17.41 8.16 1.34
C GLY A 211 -16.95 6.81 1.88
N LYS A 212 -17.21 5.75 1.11
CA LYS A 212 -16.86 4.38 1.49
C LYS A 212 -16.15 3.66 0.34
N VAL A 213 -15.26 2.73 0.69
CA VAL A 213 -14.68 1.77 -0.24
C VAL A 213 -14.46 0.43 0.44
N SER A 214 -14.79 -0.66 -0.23
CA SER A 214 -14.54 -2.00 0.31
C SER A 214 -13.06 -2.35 0.22
N ARG A 215 -12.57 -3.11 1.22
CA ARG A 215 -11.20 -3.61 1.23
C ARG A 215 -10.91 -4.50 0.02
N VAL A 216 -11.90 -5.24 -0.45
CA VAL A 216 -11.78 -6.07 -1.65
C VAL A 216 -11.59 -5.22 -2.91
N ASN A 217 -12.24 -4.06 -3.02
CA ASN A 217 -12.05 -3.11 -4.12
C ASN A 217 -10.68 -2.42 -4.06
N VAL A 218 -10.20 -2.08 -2.86
CA VAL A 218 -8.84 -1.54 -2.69
C VAL A 218 -7.81 -2.57 -3.13
N ALA A 219 -7.95 -3.82 -2.69
CA ALA A 219 -7.09 -4.93 -3.12
C ALA A 219 -7.14 -5.13 -4.64
N ALA A 220 -8.33 -5.08 -5.25
CA ALA A 220 -8.50 -5.21 -6.70
C ALA A 220 -7.83 -4.06 -7.48
N PHE A 221 -7.91 -2.84 -6.99
CA PHE A 221 -7.22 -1.71 -7.61
C PHE A 221 -5.70 -1.85 -7.49
N MET A 222 -5.18 -2.23 -6.31
CA MET A 222 -3.75 -2.48 -6.12
C MET A 222 -3.26 -3.64 -6.99
N ASN A 223 -4.02 -4.74 -7.09
CA ASN A 223 -3.72 -5.85 -7.99
C ASN A 223 -3.65 -5.39 -9.46
N LYS A 224 -4.63 -4.58 -9.91
CA LYS A 224 -4.62 -4.03 -11.28
C LYS A 224 -3.44 -3.08 -11.51
N LEU A 225 -3.04 -2.24 -10.55
CA LEU A 225 -1.82 -1.43 -10.67
C LEU A 225 -0.57 -2.29 -10.90
N ILE A 226 -0.52 -3.46 -10.29
CA ILE A 226 0.59 -4.40 -10.43
C ILE A 226 0.55 -5.07 -11.81
N THR A 227 -0.62 -5.56 -12.24
CA THR A 227 -0.77 -6.49 -13.36
C THR A 227 -1.21 -5.86 -14.68
N ASP A 228 -1.70 -4.61 -14.67
CA ASP A 228 -2.14 -3.86 -15.86
C ASP A 228 -1.20 -2.67 -16.11
N GLN A 229 -0.45 -2.76 -17.20
CA GLN A 229 0.54 -1.73 -17.54
C GLN A 229 -0.12 -0.39 -17.91
N ASN A 230 -1.30 -0.38 -18.55
CA ASN A 230 -1.98 0.87 -18.92
C ASN A 230 -2.46 1.61 -17.67
N LEU A 231 -3.01 0.88 -16.70
CA LEU A 231 -3.44 1.47 -15.44
C LEU A 231 -2.23 1.96 -14.62
N TRP A 232 -1.13 1.21 -14.65
CA TRP A 232 0.13 1.62 -14.03
C TRP A 232 0.64 2.93 -14.61
N GLU A 233 0.74 3.04 -15.94
CA GLU A 233 1.21 4.26 -16.63
C GLU A 233 0.33 5.48 -16.29
N LYS A 234 -0.97 5.26 -16.13
CA LYS A 234 -1.90 6.33 -15.75
C LYS A 234 -1.61 6.87 -14.34
N TRP A 235 -1.20 6.01 -13.40
CA TRP A 235 -1.13 6.38 -11.99
C TRP A 235 0.28 6.44 -11.40
N LYS A 236 1.31 6.00 -12.11
CA LYS A 236 2.69 6.06 -11.61
C LYS A 236 3.06 7.50 -11.21
N GLY A 237 3.71 7.63 -10.06
CA GLY A 237 4.08 8.91 -9.46
C GLY A 237 2.89 9.72 -8.92
N GLN A 238 1.72 9.12 -8.72
CA GLN A 238 0.52 9.80 -8.25
C GLN A 238 -0.06 9.18 -6.98
N MET A 239 -1.01 9.89 -6.39
CA MET A 239 -1.68 9.51 -5.14
C MET A 239 -3.21 9.39 -5.36
N PRO A 240 -3.69 8.42 -6.17
CA PRO A 240 -5.12 8.29 -6.45
C PRO A 240 -5.95 7.99 -5.20
N VAL A 241 -7.15 8.59 -5.16
CA VAL A 241 -8.20 8.27 -4.19
C VAL A 241 -9.14 7.25 -4.81
N ILE A 242 -9.65 6.33 -3.99
CA ILE A 242 -10.58 5.29 -4.42
C ILE A 242 -11.84 5.29 -3.56
N TYR A 243 -13.01 5.20 -4.22
CA TYR A 243 -14.35 5.09 -3.65
C TYR A 243 -15.12 3.96 -4.31
N ASN A 244 -16.00 3.27 -3.56
CA ASN A 244 -17.04 2.46 -4.19
C ASN A 244 -17.93 3.37 -5.06
N LYS A 245 -18.45 2.84 -6.16
CA LYS A 245 -19.52 3.53 -6.90
C LYS A 245 -20.77 3.49 -6.04
N GLU A 246 -21.33 4.65 -5.76
CA GLU A 246 -22.64 4.75 -5.10
C GLU A 246 -23.72 4.14 -6.01
N LYS A 247 -24.58 3.36 -5.41
CA LYS A 247 -25.74 2.76 -6.09
C LYS A 247 -26.79 3.80 -6.40
#